data_787b3b84fa809a48549ec0b124d7b9a4
#
_entry.id   787b3b84fa809a48549ec0b124d7b9a4
#
_cell.length_a   1.000
_cell.length_b   1.000
_cell.length_c   1.000
_cell.angle_alpha   90.00
_cell.angle_beta   90.00
_cell.angle_gamma   90.00
#
_symmetry.space_group_name_H-M   'P 1'
#
loop_
_entity.id
_entity.type
_entity.pdbx_description
1 polymer ?
#
loop_
_entity_poly.entity_id
_entity_poly.type
_entity_poly.pdbx_seq_one_letter_code
_entity_poly.pdbx_strand_id
1 'polypeptide(L)'
;MGFIKIIILVILSQYIFGCVEKTTYSGKIITNNDLDLQILNKNELINKFGQPSYIDNLSNKYFYFTEKKKETNFYNKKIEYSYLFVFEINDNGKIVSSESINLLNDKNHKYRKIQTSNNIIKRGLLETIFGGIGTNPMPNSP
;
A
#
# COMPACT_ATOMS: atom_id res chain seq x y z
N MET A 1 56.51 -11.15 6.94
CA MET A 1 55.27 -11.60 6.21
C MET A 1 53.95 -11.35 6.93
N GLY A 2 53.90 -11.23 8.26
CA GLY A 2 52.65 -10.97 9.02
C GLY A 2 52.10 -9.55 8.84
N PHE A 3 52.94 -8.56 8.83
CA PHE A 3 52.55 -7.14 8.79
C PHE A 3 51.81 -6.75 7.50
N ILE A 4 52.22 -7.27 6.37
CA ILE A 4 51.58 -7.04 5.07
C ILE A 4 50.17 -7.66 5.03
N LYS A 5 49.98 -8.81 5.62
CA LYS A 5 48.63 -9.46 5.71
C LYS A 5 47.67 -8.63 6.53
N ILE A 6 48.11 -8.04 7.63
CA ILE A 6 47.29 -7.19 8.48
C ILE A 6 46.87 -5.92 7.75
N ILE A 7 47.79 -5.29 7.01
CA ILE A 7 47.49 -4.09 6.21
C ILE A 7 46.45 -4.40 5.13
N ILE A 8 46.58 -5.53 4.43
CA ILE A 8 45.61 -5.96 3.40
C ILE A 8 44.22 -6.20 4.04
N LEU A 9 44.20 -6.81 5.21
CA LEU A 9 42.92 -7.10 5.92
C LEU A 9 42.23 -5.82 6.38
N VAL A 10 42.97 -4.81 6.84
CA VAL A 10 42.44 -3.49 7.21
C VAL A 10 41.92 -2.74 5.97
N ILE A 11 42.64 -2.79 4.86
CA ILE A 11 42.16 -2.17 3.59
C ILE A 11 40.91 -2.87 3.10
N LEU A 12 40.86 -4.21 3.15
CA LEU A 12 39.68 -4.99 2.71
C LEU A 12 38.45 -4.69 3.58
N SER A 13 38.63 -4.46 4.90
CA SER A 13 37.53 -4.13 5.80
C SER A 13 36.87 -2.79 5.48
N GLN A 14 37.60 -1.83 4.90
CA GLN A 14 37.04 -0.52 4.53
C GLN A 14 36.08 -0.59 3.34
N TYR A 15 36.22 -1.57 2.45
CA TYR A 15 35.31 -1.76 1.32
C TYR A 15 33.96 -2.37 1.73
N ILE A 16 33.85 -2.96 2.92
CA ILE A 16 32.62 -3.62 3.39
C ILE A 16 31.64 -2.61 4.02
N PHE A 17 32.09 -1.44 4.43
CA PHE A 17 31.28 -0.41 5.09
C PHE A 17 30.68 0.63 4.16
N GLY A 18 30.57 0.37 2.87
CA GLY A 18 29.85 1.22 1.94
C GLY A 18 28.35 1.21 2.25
N CYS A 19 27.90 2.14 3.11
CA CYS A 19 26.46 2.42 3.25
C CYS A 19 25.95 3.01 1.95
N VAL A 20 25.35 2.19 1.09
CA VAL A 20 24.67 2.65 -0.11
C VAL A 20 23.29 3.14 0.29
N GLU A 21 23.08 4.46 0.22
CA GLU A 21 21.79 5.07 0.41
C GLU A 21 20.87 4.69 -0.75
N LYS A 22 19.76 4.02 -0.44
CA LYS A 22 18.78 3.58 -1.43
C LYS A 22 17.48 4.35 -1.27
N THR A 23 17.04 4.98 -2.35
CA THR A 23 15.71 5.59 -2.43
C THR A 23 14.77 4.67 -3.21
N THR A 24 13.62 4.36 -2.64
CA THR A 24 12.60 3.51 -3.26
C THR A 24 11.30 4.29 -3.37
N TYR A 25 10.68 4.24 -4.54
CA TYR A 25 9.36 4.80 -4.79
C TYR A 25 8.34 3.69 -4.89
N SER A 26 7.19 3.86 -4.23
CA SER A 26 6.04 2.96 -4.34
C SER A 26 4.84 3.73 -4.88
N GLY A 27 4.11 3.11 -5.80
CA GLY A 27 2.99 3.77 -6.47
C GLY A 27 3.43 4.71 -7.59
N LYS A 28 2.72 5.81 -7.76
CA LYS A 28 3.01 6.81 -8.80
C LYS A 28 3.95 7.89 -8.26
N ILE A 29 4.79 8.43 -9.11
CA ILE A 29 5.65 9.56 -8.73
C ILE A 29 4.85 10.84 -8.96
N ILE A 30 4.11 11.25 -7.94
CA ILE A 30 3.29 12.45 -7.92
C ILE A 30 3.71 13.28 -6.71
N THR A 31 3.91 14.58 -6.90
CA THR A 31 4.22 15.52 -5.83
C THR A 31 3.06 16.49 -5.63
N ASN A 32 2.99 17.16 -4.47
CA ASN A 32 1.96 18.17 -4.24
C ASN A 32 1.98 19.30 -5.27
N ASN A 33 3.15 19.64 -5.81
CA ASN A 33 3.27 20.67 -6.85
C ASN A 33 2.62 20.25 -8.18
N ASP A 34 2.43 18.95 -8.39
CA ASP A 34 1.76 18.42 -9.59
C ASP A 34 0.24 18.62 -9.54
N LEU A 35 -0.33 18.88 -8.36
CA LEU A 35 -1.75 19.16 -8.17
C LEU A 35 -2.14 20.60 -8.53
N ASP A 36 -1.18 21.53 -8.47
CA ASP A 36 -1.41 22.95 -8.85
C ASP A 36 -1.62 23.13 -10.36
N LEU A 37 -1.35 22.08 -11.14
CA LEU A 37 -1.64 22.06 -12.55
C LEU A 37 -3.14 21.82 -12.74
N GLN A 38 -3.80 22.71 -13.46
CA GLN A 38 -5.22 22.63 -13.80
C GLN A 38 -5.50 21.40 -14.66
N ILE A 39 -5.60 20.24 -14.02
CA ILE A 39 -6.05 19.02 -14.68
C ILE A 39 -7.58 19.07 -14.69
N LEU A 40 -8.16 19.24 -15.88
CA LEU A 40 -9.58 19.49 -16.02
C LEU A 40 -10.40 18.24 -16.32
N ASN A 41 -9.76 17.18 -16.83
CA ASN A 41 -10.49 16.00 -17.27
C ASN A 41 -9.73 14.68 -17.03
N LYS A 42 -10.48 13.57 -17.09
CA LYS A 42 -10.00 12.20 -16.90
C LYS A 42 -8.85 11.83 -17.84
N ASN A 43 -8.91 12.24 -19.09
CA ASN A 43 -7.90 11.86 -20.09
C ASN A 43 -6.57 12.54 -19.79
N GLU A 44 -6.60 13.82 -19.42
CA GLU A 44 -5.40 14.54 -18.97
C GLU A 44 -4.80 13.94 -17.69
N LEU A 45 -5.67 13.56 -16.75
CA LEU A 45 -5.25 12.91 -15.52
C LEU A 45 -4.49 11.60 -15.82
N ILE A 46 -5.07 10.75 -16.69
CA ILE A 46 -4.45 9.47 -17.06
C ILE A 46 -3.19 9.68 -17.90
N ASN A 47 -3.20 10.63 -18.83
CA ASN A 47 -2.03 10.92 -19.64
C ASN A 47 -0.84 11.42 -18.80
N LYS A 48 -1.13 12.23 -17.77
CA LYS A 48 -0.11 12.81 -16.92
C LYS A 48 0.41 11.84 -15.86
N PHE A 49 -0.47 11.17 -15.13
CA PHE A 49 -0.11 10.31 -14.00
C PHE A 49 -0.22 8.82 -14.30
N GLY A 50 -0.66 8.46 -15.50
CA GLY A 50 -0.94 7.08 -15.89
C GLY A 50 -2.22 6.55 -15.24
N GLN A 51 -2.40 5.24 -15.30
CA GLN A 51 -3.58 4.59 -14.70
C GLN A 51 -3.60 4.77 -13.19
N PRO A 52 -4.77 5.00 -12.57
CA PRO A 52 -4.90 5.10 -11.12
C PRO A 52 -4.49 3.81 -10.41
N SER A 53 -4.12 3.93 -9.14
CA SER A 53 -3.83 2.78 -8.28
C SER A 53 -5.10 1.99 -7.95
N TYR A 54 -6.22 2.69 -7.83
CA TYR A 54 -7.55 2.12 -7.58
C TYR A 54 -8.63 3.03 -8.16
N ILE A 55 -9.74 2.43 -8.60
CA ILE A 55 -10.94 3.14 -9.09
C ILE A 55 -12.14 2.64 -8.27
N ASP A 56 -12.84 3.57 -7.64
CA ASP A 56 -14.16 3.31 -7.10
C ASP A 56 -15.22 3.71 -8.13
N ASN A 57 -15.79 2.72 -8.80
CA ASN A 57 -16.79 2.94 -9.82
C ASN A 57 -18.15 3.40 -9.26
N LEU A 58 -18.42 3.18 -7.96
CA LEU A 58 -19.68 3.60 -7.35
C LEU A 58 -19.71 5.11 -7.09
N SER A 59 -18.59 5.67 -6.66
CA SER A 59 -18.45 7.09 -6.37
C SER A 59 -17.68 7.85 -7.45
N ASN A 60 -17.33 7.23 -8.58
CA ASN A 60 -16.52 7.79 -9.66
C ASN A 60 -15.22 8.44 -9.17
N LYS A 61 -14.56 7.79 -8.17
CA LYS A 61 -13.31 8.29 -7.57
C LYS A 61 -12.10 7.52 -8.05
N TYR A 62 -11.06 8.26 -8.42
CA TYR A 62 -9.78 7.77 -8.88
C TYR A 62 -8.73 8.02 -7.80
N PHE A 63 -8.06 6.98 -7.36
CA PHE A 63 -7.08 7.02 -6.28
C PHE A 63 -5.68 6.81 -6.83
N TYR A 64 -4.78 7.73 -6.50
CA TYR A 64 -3.36 7.65 -6.83
C TYR A 64 -2.55 7.63 -5.57
N PHE A 65 -1.87 6.54 -5.32
CA PHE A 65 -0.96 6.40 -4.18
C PHE A 65 0.46 6.76 -4.60
N THR A 66 1.17 7.47 -3.73
CA THR A 66 2.59 7.78 -3.88
C THR A 66 3.31 7.69 -2.54
N GLU A 67 4.46 7.06 -2.53
CA GLU A 67 5.30 6.95 -1.33
C GLU A 67 6.77 6.97 -1.72
N LYS A 68 7.57 7.72 -0.98
CA LYS A 68 9.03 7.74 -1.10
C LYS A 68 9.66 7.26 0.20
N LYS A 69 10.45 6.21 0.11
CA LYS A 69 11.24 5.64 1.20
C LYS A 69 12.71 5.87 0.96
N LYS A 70 13.41 6.24 2.02
CA LYS A 70 14.85 6.37 2.07
C LYS A 70 15.40 5.31 3.01
N GLU A 71 16.31 4.47 2.52
CA GLU A 71 16.99 3.43 3.29
C GLU A 71 18.47 3.80 3.36
N THR A 72 18.93 4.18 4.56
CA THR A 72 20.34 4.53 4.77
C THR A 72 21.17 3.29 5.10
N ASN A 73 20.55 2.31 5.76
CA ASN A 73 21.15 1.00 6.05
C ASN A 73 20.01 -0.03 6.28
N PHE A 74 20.39 -1.29 6.53
CA PHE A 74 19.43 -2.38 6.72
C PHE A 74 18.40 -2.11 7.85
N TYR A 75 18.79 -1.37 8.89
CA TYR A 75 17.95 -1.09 10.05
C TYR A 75 17.23 0.26 9.97
N ASN A 76 17.73 1.18 9.15
CA ASN A 76 17.27 2.57 9.13
C ASN A 76 16.50 2.87 7.83
N LYS A 77 15.18 2.71 7.92
CA LYS A 77 14.23 2.98 6.83
C LYS A 77 13.33 4.13 7.25
N LYS A 78 13.31 5.19 6.46
CA LYS A 78 12.46 6.37 6.72
C LYS A 78 11.55 6.60 5.53
N ILE A 79 10.25 6.78 5.79
CA ILE A 79 9.32 7.27 4.78
C ILE A 79 9.45 8.79 4.77
N GLU A 80 9.84 9.35 3.63
CA GLU A 80 9.99 10.81 3.47
C GLU A 80 8.63 11.46 3.25
N TYR A 81 7.82 10.86 2.37
CA TYR A 81 6.43 11.25 2.16
C TYR A 81 5.57 10.07 1.75
N SER A 82 4.29 10.15 2.06
CA SER A 82 3.28 9.19 1.65
C SER A 82 1.95 9.92 1.49
N TYR A 83 1.41 9.96 0.27
CA TYR A 83 0.18 10.66 -0.07
C TYR A 83 -0.79 9.75 -0.80
N LEU A 84 -2.06 9.99 -0.57
CA LEU A 84 -3.15 9.46 -1.36
C LEU A 84 -3.88 10.64 -2.01
N PHE A 85 -3.81 10.71 -3.34
CA PHE A 85 -4.56 11.70 -4.10
C PHE A 85 -5.88 11.10 -4.56
N VAL A 86 -6.97 11.80 -4.34
CA VAL A 86 -8.32 11.38 -4.69
C VAL A 86 -8.89 12.39 -5.68
N PHE A 87 -9.28 11.94 -6.86
CA PHE A 87 -9.94 12.75 -7.87
C PHE A 87 -11.35 12.23 -8.09
N GLU A 88 -12.34 13.09 -7.91
CA GLU A 88 -13.73 12.77 -8.21
C GLU A 88 -14.07 13.25 -9.63
N ILE A 89 -14.64 12.37 -10.44
CA ILE A 89 -14.89 12.59 -11.85
C ILE A 89 -16.39 12.47 -12.10
N ASN A 90 -16.98 13.46 -12.76
CA ASN A 90 -18.39 13.39 -13.14
C ASN A 90 -18.61 12.50 -14.37
N ASP A 91 -19.87 12.26 -14.73
CA ASP A 91 -20.26 11.41 -15.85
C ASP A 91 -19.75 11.94 -17.21
N ASN A 92 -19.47 13.24 -17.30
CA ASN A 92 -18.89 13.89 -18.48
C ASN A 92 -17.37 13.76 -18.56
N GLY A 93 -16.74 13.06 -17.60
CA GLY A 93 -15.30 12.87 -17.55
C GLY A 93 -14.52 14.10 -17.04
N LYS A 94 -15.18 15.10 -16.45
CA LYS A 94 -14.53 16.27 -15.84
C LYS A 94 -14.22 16.01 -14.37
N ILE A 95 -13.08 16.51 -13.91
CA ILE A 95 -12.71 16.48 -12.49
C ILE A 95 -13.50 17.56 -11.76
N VAL A 96 -14.29 17.15 -10.77
CA VAL A 96 -15.13 18.05 -9.93
C VAL A 96 -14.51 18.32 -8.57
N SER A 97 -13.65 17.42 -8.09
CA SER A 97 -12.95 17.56 -6.83
C SER A 97 -11.59 16.87 -6.88
N SER A 98 -10.62 17.46 -6.17
CA SER A 98 -9.32 16.84 -5.93
C SER A 98 -8.94 17.03 -4.46
N GLU A 99 -8.49 15.95 -3.83
CA GLU A 99 -8.08 15.93 -2.42
C GLU A 99 -6.72 15.25 -2.31
N SER A 100 -5.88 15.78 -1.39
CA SER A 100 -4.59 15.23 -1.05
C SER A 100 -4.55 14.84 0.42
N ILE A 101 -4.40 13.56 0.70
CA ILE A 101 -4.36 13.01 2.06
C ILE A 101 -2.93 12.62 2.38
N ASN A 102 -2.34 13.23 3.42
CA ASN A 102 -1.02 12.87 3.91
C ASN A 102 -1.11 11.68 4.87
N LEU A 103 -0.70 10.50 4.39
CA LEU A 103 -0.79 9.26 5.16
C LEU A 103 0.21 9.17 6.32
N LEU A 104 1.21 10.04 6.39
CA LEU A 104 2.13 10.11 7.53
C LEU A 104 1.50 10.78 8.75
N ASN A 105 0.63 11.76 8.53
CA ASN A 105 -0.06 12.48 9.60
C ASN A 105 -1.28 11.71 10.10
N ASP A 106 -1.83 10.84 9.27
CA ASP A 106 -3.07 10.09 9.52
C ASP A 106 -2.87 8.77 10.27
N LYS A 107 -1.72 8.61 10.95
CA LYS A 107 -1.41 7.40 11.76
C LYS A 107 -2.39 7.15 12.93
N ASN A 108 -3.36 8.02 13.12
CA ASN A 108 -4.39 7.91 14.16
C ASN A 108 -5.67 7.21 13.72
N HIS A 109 -5.67 6.43 12.64
CA HIS A 109 -6.77 5.52 12.39
C HIS A 109 -6.82 4.48 13.52
N LYS A 110 -7.60 4.81 14.56
CA LYS A 110 -8.08 3.80 15.50
C LYS A 110 -8.81 2.75 14.67
N TYR A 111 -8.20 1.58 14.53
CA TYR A 111 -8.89 0.41 14.03
C TYR A 111 -10.17 0.26 14.86
N ARG A 112 -11.30 0.66 14.31
CA ARG A 112 -12.57 0.26 14.87
C ARG A 112 -12.61 -1.26 14.72
N LYS A 113 -12.41 -1.97 15.83
CA LYS A 113 -12.80 -3.38 15.95
C LYS A 113 -14.33 -3.44 15.89
N ILE A 114 -14.91 -3.14 14.75
CA ILE A 114 -16.27 -3.53 14.47
C ILE A 114 -16.16 -5.03 14.19
N GLN A 115 -16.33 -5.83 15.22
CA GLN A 115 -16.67 -7.21 15.02
C GLN A 115 -18.05 -7.19 14.36
N THR A 116 -18.09 -7.36 13.06
CA THR A 116 -19.29 -7.80 12.38
C THR A 116 -19.60 -9.13 13.03
N SER A 117 -20.72 -9.22 13.77
CA SER A 117 -21.21 -10.47 14.30
C SER A 117 -21.60 -11.33 13.12
N ASN A 118 -20.64 -12.08 12.58
CA ASN A 118 -20.96 -13.13 11.67
C ASN A 118 -21.72 -14.18 12.49
N ASN A 119 -23.00 -14.35 12.21
CA ASN A 119 -23.77 -15.50 12.63
C ASN A 119 -23.31 -16.80 11.94
N ILE A 120 -22.02 -16.86 11.60
CA ILE A 120 -21.40 -18.10 11.18
C ILE A 120 -21.28 -18.94 12.44
N ILE A 121 -22.09 -19.97 12.53
CA ILE A 121 -21.98 -21.03 13.54
C ILE A 121 -20.50 -21.44 13.52
N LYS A 122 -19.78 -21.18 14.62
CA LYS A 122 -18.40 -21.61 14.79
C LYS A 122 -18.42 -23.14 14.86
N ARG A 123 -18.30 -23.77 13.69
CA ARG A 123 -18.04 -25.21 13.65
C ARG A 123 -16.67 -25.43 14.26
N GLY A 124 -16.60 -26.34 15.22
CA GLY A 124 -15.34 -26.70 15.84
C GLY A 124 -14.35 -27.19 14.77
N LEU A 125 -13.05 -26.99 14.99
CA LEU A 125 -11.98 -27.43 14.07
C LEU A 125 -12.13 -28.92 13.70
N LEU A 126 -12.54 -29.76 14.64
CA LEU A 126 -12.82 -31.18 14.45
C LEU A 126 -14.03 -31.43 13.54
N GLU A 127 -15.09 -30.61 13.67
CA GLU A 127 -16.28 -30.68 12.84
C GLU A 127 -16.02 -30.24 11.39
N THR A 128 -15.08 -29.29 11.21
CA THR A 128 -14.66 -28.84 9.88
C THR A 128 -13.81 -29.91 9.16
N ILE A 129 -13.00 -30.67 9.91
CA ILE A 129 -12.10 -31.69 9.35
C ILE A 129 -12.84 -33.03 9.17
N PHE A 130 -13.73 -33.40 10.09
CA PHE A 130 -14.39 -34.69 10.12
C PHE A 130 -15.90 -34.66 9.84
N GLY A 131 -16.52 -33.47 9.77
CA GLY A 131 -17.98 -33.28 9.59
C GLY A 131 -18.51 -33.61 8.19
N GLY A 132 -17.69 -34.18 7.32
CA GLY A 132 -18.12 -34.65 6.00
C GLY A 132 -18.55 -36.11 5.93
N ILE A 133 -18.51 -36.87 7.03
CA ILE A 133 -18.87 -38.30 7.05
C ILE A 133 -20.08 -38.52 7.97
N GLY A 134 -21.28 -38.54 7.40
CA GLY A 134 -22.42 -39.23 7.97
C GLY A 134 -23.46 -38.44 8.75
N THR A 135 -23.97 -37.31 8.25
CA THR A 135 -25.31 -36.84 8.67
C THR A 135 -26.13 -36.45 7.44
N ASN A 136 -26.70 -37.45 6.78
CA ASN A 136 -27.91 -37.22 6.00
C ASN A 136 -29.06 -37.04 6.98
N PRO A 137 -29.73 -35.87 7.06
CA PRO A 137 -31.00 -35.77 7.76
C PRO A 137 -32.00 -36.57 6.97
N MET A 138 -32.59 -37.61 7.60
CA MET A 138 -33.73 -38.33 7.02
C MET A 138 -34.87 -37.31 6.77
N PRO A 139 -35.52 -37.35 5.61
CA PRO A 139 -36.71 -36.58 5.38
C PRO A 139 -37.80 -37.16 6.31
N ASN A 140 -38.42 -36.30 7.12
CA ASN A 140 -39.62 -36.64 7.86
C ASN A 140 -40.70 -37.01 6.86
N SER A 141 -41.11 -38.29 6.88
CA SER A 141 -42.31 -38.77 6.21
C SER A 141 -43.55 -38.33 6.99
N PRO A 142 -44.66 -38.08 6.30
CA PRO A 142 -45.91 -37.49 6.83
C PRO A 142 -46.62 -38.37 7.84
#